data_7d3506c455b45c1adce897893db1402c
#
_entry.id   7d3506c455b45c1adce897893db1402c
#
_cell.length_a   1.000
_cell.length_b   1.000
_cell.length_c   1.000
_cell.angle_alpha   90.00
_cell.angle_beta   90.00
_cell.angle_gamma   90.00
#
_symmetry.space_group_name_H-M   'P 1'
#
loop_
_entity.id
_entity.type
_entity.pdbx_description
1 polymer ?
#
loop_
_entity_poly.entity_id
_entity_poly.type
_entity_poly.pdbx_seq_one_letter_code
_entity_poly.pdbx_strand_id
1 'polypeptide(L)'
;MALSAYAAASESTEDENVIRETFDRLDQNIRNEDCRDTFPQEYKAGAVSHGRYMICLNSVACARGYLDGDKADELIRFCMDRIFGVLGHGDDGIIHEMRTLQGEYIDSEEGHRINPGHIFESMWFVLEQAERVGRPEYAERALHTISVTYQRSHDEKFGGILHMLSDNGTDEQYKDWNAARHLKWDEKVWWTQAEALCALLTSADRTGDSAAWEEFKTLFLWCREHFFDPDYGEWYAVLNRDGSPRMKLKGGIQKAAFHIPRALYQCSCILKKYVAETGDCDAQT
;
A
#
# COMPACT_ATOMS: atom_id res chain seq x y z
N MET A 1 5.37 -0.54 11.92
CA MET A 1 4.13 -0.25 12.69
C MET A 1 4.39 -0.07 14.18
N ALA A 2 4.96 -1.04 14.91
CA ALA A 2 5.30 -0.85 16.33
C ALA A 2 6.23 0.34 16.57
N LEU A 3 7.26 0.50 15.74
CA LEU A 3 8.19 1.63 15.81
C LEU A 3 7.47 2.98 15.60
N SER A 4 6.56 3.05 14.61
CA SER A 4 5.81 4.28 14.34
C SER A 4 4.85 4.65 15.47
N ALA A 5 4.16 3.66 16.05
CA ALA A 5 3.28 3.88 17.19
C ALA A 5 4.06 4.29 18.44
N TYR A 6 5.23 3.68 18.65
CA TYR A 6 6.11 4.00 19.77
C TYR A 6 6.67 5.43 19.62
N ALA A 7 7.10 5.80 18.42
CA ALA A 7 7.56 7.15 18.13
C ALA A 7 6.49 8.22 18.42
N ALA A 8 5.24 7.95 18.02
CA ALA A 8 4.14 8.88 18.25
C ALA A 8 3.75 9.02 19.75
N ALA A 9 4.04 8.01 20.56
CA ALA A 9 3.74 7.99 22.00
C ALA A 9 4.94 8.31 22.89
N SER A 10 6.13 8.51 22.30
CA SER A 10 7.36 8.74 23.07
C SER A 10 7.37 10.12 23.69
N GLU A 11 7.54 10.17 25.02
CA GLU A 11 7.70 11.39 25.81
C GLU A 11 9.00 11.38 26.64
N SER A 12 9.83 10.33 26.50
CA SER A 12 11.04 10.16 27.32
C SER A 12 12.27 9.81 26.49
N THR A 13 13.46 10.13 27.00
CA THR A 13 14.77 9.81 26.40
C THR A 13 15.01 8.29 26.34
N GLU A 14 14.42 7.54 27.27
CA GLU A 14 14.51 6.07 27.29
C GLU A 14 13.75 5.48 26.11
N ASP A 15 12.55 6.00 25.83
CA ASP A 15 11.73 5.61 24.69
C ASP A 15 12.43 5.93 23.36
N GLU A 16 13.10 7.08 23.26
CA GLU A 16 13.92 7.42 22.09
C GLU A 16 15.07 6.42 21.84
N ASN A 17 15.72 5.94 22.90
CA ASN A 17 16.78 4.94 22.78
C ASN A 17 16.24 3.60 22.25
N VAL A 18 15.06 3.18 22.74
CA VAL A 18 14.38 1.97 22.21
C VAL A 18 14.06 2.12 20.73
N ILE A 19 13.60 3.31 20.31
CA ILE A 19 13.32 3.60 18.89
C ILE A 19 14.60 3.48 18.06
N ARG A 20 15.71 4.08 18.51
CA ARG A 20 17.00 4.04 17.81
C ARG A 20 17.57 2.63 17.71
N GLU A 21 17.57 1.87 18.81
CA GLU A 21 18.02 0.47 18.80
C GLU A 21 17.17 -0.41 17.86
N THR A 22 15.86 -0.18 17.86
CA THR A 22 14.93 -0.90 16.97
C THR A 22 15.20 -0.54 15.51
N PHE A 23 15.48 0.74 15.22
CA PHE A 23 15.87 1.19 13.89
C PHE A 23 17.18 0.56 13.42
N ASP A 24 18.23 0.54 14.24
CA ASP A 24 19.51 -0.05 13.89
C ASP A 24 19.36 -1.55 13.56
N ARG A 25 18.53 -2.27 14.32
CA ARG A 25 18.21 -3.68 14.01
C ARG A 25 17.40 -3.82 12.72
N LEU A 26 16.45 -2.92 12.49
CA LEU A 26 15.66 -2.91 11.27
C LEU A 26 16.55 -2.66 10.04
N ASP A 27 17.44 -1.67 10.11
CA ASP A 27 18.39 -1.36 9.04
C ASP A 27 19.31 -2.54 8.72
N GLN A 28 19.89 -3.17 9.74
CA GLN A 28 20.70 -4.37 9.57
C GLN A 28 19.93 -5.51 8.91
N ASN A 29 18.71 -5.78 9.39
CA ASN A 29 17.88 -6.86 8.89
C ASN A 29 17.41 -6.61 7.46
N ILE A 30 17.03 -5.38 7.11
CA ILE A 30 16.53 -5.07 5.77
C ILE A 30 17.65 -5.14 4.72
N ARG A 31 18.88 -4.75 5.09
CA ARG A 31 20.07 -4.83 4.22
C ARG A 31 20.63 -6.24 4.14
N ASN A 32 20.42 -7.07 5.18
CA ASN A 32 20.74 -8.49 5.14
C ASN A 32 19.65 -9.25 4.37
N GLU A 33 19.76 -9.22 3.06
CA GLU A 33 18.76 -9.80 2.15
C GLU A 33 18.73 -11.33 2.16
N ASP A 34 19.70 -11.98 2.79
CA ASP A 34 19.71 -13.45 3.02
C ASP A 34 19.05 -13.84 4.36
N CYS A 35 18.46 -12.89 5.09
CA CYS A 35 17.84 -13.14 6.38
C CYS A 35 16.55 -13.95 6.24
N ARG A 36 16.65 -15.26 6.46
CA ARG A 36 15.54 -16.23 6.40
C ARG A 36 14.65 -16.21 7.65
N ASP A 37 15.12 -15.59 8.73
CA ASP A 37 14.52 -15.73 10.06
C ASP A 37 13.37 -14.75 10.36
N THR A 38 13.14 -13.76 9.50
CA THR A 38 12.17 -12.70 9.79
C THR A 38 10.77 -12.91 9.20
N PHE A 39 10.61 -13.83 8.24
CA PHE A 39 9.30 -14.14 7.66
C PHE A 39 9.13 -15.66 7.48
N PRO A 40 7.99 -16.23 7.92
CA PRO A 40 7.80 -17.67 7.87
C PRO A 40 7.68 -18.17 6.42
N GLN A 41 8.39 -19.23 6.13
CA GLN A 41 8.18 -20.30 5.15
C GLN A 41 7.84 -19.94 3.67
N GLU A 42 7.42 -18.73 3.33
CA GLU A 42 7.01 -18.33 1.99
C GLU A 42 8.18 -17.80 1.14
N TYR A 43 9.34 -17.59 1.72
CA TYR A 43 10.49 -16.99 1.04
C TYR A 43 11.53 -18.04 0.64
N LYS A 44 11.66 -18.24 -0.67
CA LYS A 44 12.79 -19.00 -1.21
C LYS A 44 14.08 -18.23 -0.95
N ALA A 45 15.16 -18.95 -0.60
CA ALA A 45 16.49 -18.36 -0.47
C ALA A 45 16.84 -17.58 -1.75
N GLY A 46 17.33 -16.34 -1.59
CA GLY A 46 17.70 -15.49 -2.72
C GLY A 46 16.53 -14.73 -3.37
N ALA A 47 15.34 -14.74 -2.77
CA ALA A 47 14.21 -13.92 -3.20
C ALA A 47 13.99 -12.73 -2.26
N VAL A 48 13.48 -11.65 -2.81
CA VAL A 48 13.02 -10.44 -2.09
C VAL A 48 11.54 -10.21 -2.33
N SER A 49 10.88 -9.60 -1.35
CA SER A 49 9.44 -9.32 -1.42
C SER A 49 9.12 -7.84 -1.29
N HIS A 50 8.05 -7.42 -1.95
CA HIS A 50 7.55 -6.05 -1.94
C HIS A 50 7.18 -5.56 -0.54
N GLY A 51 6.39 -6.32 0.19
CA GLY A 51 5.93 -5.95 1.53
C GLY A 51 7.08 -5.63 2.50
N ARG A 52 8.24 -6.27 2.35
CA ARG A 52 9.42 -6.02 3.18
C ARG A 52 9.90 -4.57 3.07
N TYR A 53 10.10 -4.08 1.85
CA TYR A 53 10.59 -2.73 1.61
C TYR A 53 9.52 -1.66 1.81
N MET A 54 8.30 -1.94 1.41
CA MET A 54 7.14 -1.07 1.63
C MET A 54 6.93 -0.75 3.11
N ILE A 55 6.85 -1.77 3.96
CA ILE A 55 6.65 -1.60 5.41
C ILE A 55 7.85 -0.90 6.06
N CYS A 56 9.08 -1.24 5.66
CA CYS A 56 10.28 -0.58 6.15
C CYS A 56 10.26 0.92 5.83
N LEU A 57 10.01 1.28 4.57
CA LEU A 57 9.93 2.67 4.11
C LEU A 57 8.97 3.49 4.97
N ASN A 58 7.72 3.02 5.12
CA ASN A 58 6.72 3.73 5.91
C ASN A 58 7.08 3.81 7.40
N SER A 59 7.57 2.71 7.97
CA SER A 59 7.92 2.68 9.40
C SER A 59 9.03 3.67 9.74
N VAL A 60 10.04 3.74 8.88
CA VAL A 60 11.17 4.69 9.03
C VAL A 60 10.70 6.13 8.80
N ALA A 61 9.87 6.37 7.79
CA ALA A 61 9.30 7.68 7.53
C ALA A 61 8.52 8.23 8.73
N CYS A 62 7.68 7.39 9.35
CA CYS A 62 6.92 7.77 10.55
C CYS A 62 7.80 8.03 11.78
N ALA A 63 8.91 7.29 11.93
CA ALA A 63 9.81 7.42 13.08
C ALA A 63 10.92 8.46 12.89
N ARG A 64 11.04 9.06 11.70
CA ARG A 64 12.17 9.89 11.28
C ARG A 64 12.52 11.01 12.28
N GLY A 65 11.52 11.63 12.90
CA GLY A 65 11.73 12.71 13.88
C GLY A 65 12.52 12.30 15.14
N TYR A 66 12.63 11.00 15.40
CA TYR A 66 13.33 10.41 16.54
C TYR A 66 14.64 9.73 16.14
N LEU A 67 14.99 9.71 14.84
CA LEU A 67 16.13 9.02 14.27
C LEU A 67 17.19 10.04 13.80
N ASP A 68 18.39 9.53 13.52
CA ASP A 68 19.35 10.24 12.69
C ASP A 68 18.75 10.45 11.30
N GLY A 69 18.52 11.70 10.91
CA GLY A 69 17.80 12.04 9.70
C GLY A 69 18.47 11.53 8.42
N ASP A 70 19.80 11.58 8.36
CA ASP A 70 20.57 11.15 7.18
C ASP A 70 20.51 9.64 7.02
N LYS A 71 20.64 8.88 8.12
CA LYS A 71 20.50 7.42 8.11
C LYS A 71 19.08 6.98 7.75
N ALA A 72 18.07 7.67 8.30
CA ALA A 72 16.67 7.39 7.98
C ALA A 72 16.40 7.63 6.49
N ASP A 73 16.86 8.75 5.94
CA ASP A 73 16.70 9.08 4.53
C ASP A 73 17.48 8.13 3.61
N GLU A 74 18.65 7.66 4.05
CA GLU A 74 19.41 6.62 3.32
C GLU A 74 18.66 5.29 3.26
N LEU A 75 18.04 4.87 4.37
CA LEU A 75 17.27 3.63 4.40
C LEU A 75 15.98 3.74 3.58
N ILE A 76 15.32 4.91 3.59
CA ILE A 76 14.16 5.18 2.72
C ILE A 76 14.58 5.09 1.25
N ARG A 77 15.70 5.72 0.85
CA ARG A 77 16.24 5.60 -0.52
C ARG A 77 16.52 4.16 -0.89
N PHE A 78 17.18 3.41 -0.01
CA PHE A 78 17.45 1.99 -0.23
C PHE A 78 16.16 1.20 -0.50
N CYS A 79 15.11 1.39 0.29
CA CYS A 79 13.82 0.73 0.07
C CYS A 79 13.22 1.10 -1.29
N MET A 80 13.24 2.38 -1.67
CA MET A 80 12.77 2.83 -2.99
C MET A 80 13.56 2.21 -4.13
N ASP A 81 14.89 2.16 -4.01
CA ASP A 81 15.78 1.55 -5.01
C ASP A 81 15.46 0.06 -5.19
N ARG A 82 15.11 -0.65 -4.11
CA ARG A 82 14.70 -2.05 -4.19
C ARG A 82 13.32 -2.23 -4.79
N ILE A 83 12.36 -1.39 -4.42
CA ILE A 83 11.01 -1.43 -5.00
C ILE A 83 11.09 -1.22 -6.51
N PHE A 84 11.73 -0.17 -6.97
CA PHE A 84 11.75 0.17 -8.40
C PHE A 84 12.82 -0.56 -9.20
N GLY A 85 13.99 -0.79 -8.63
CA GLY A 85 15.12 -1.38 -9.35
C GLY A 85 15.11 -2.91 -9.40
N VAL A 86 14.47 -3.56 -8.42
CA VAL A 86 14.44 -5.01 -8.32
C VAL A 86 13.03 -5.56 -8.57
N LEU A 87 12.04 -5.09 -7.82
CA LEU A 87 10.67 -5.60 -7.91
C LEU A 87 9.90 -5.01 -9.09
N GLY A 88 10.19 -3.76 -9.46
CA GLY A 88 9.66 -3.06 -10.64
C GLY A 88 10.66 -3.05 -11.80
N HIS A 89 11.41 -4.13 -11.98
CA HIS A 89 12.37 -4.26 -13.08
C HIS A 89 11.63 -4.41 -14.40
N GLY A 90 11.63 -3.33 -15.17
CA GLY A 90 10.90 -3.18 -16.43
C GLY A 90 10.28 -1.79 -16.53
N ASP A 91 9.82 -1.44 -17.73
CA ASP A 91 9.20 -0.14 -18.01
C ASP A 91 7.67 -0.23 -18.05
N ASP A 92 7.09 -1.37 -17.65
CA ASP A 92 5.65 -1.63 -17.68
C ASP A 92 4.86 -1.00 -16.51
N GLY A 93 5.56 -0.38 -15.57
CA GLY A 93 4.96 0.27 -14.40
C GLY A 93 4.42 -0.71 -13.34
N ILE A 94 4.78 -1.99 -13.42
CA ILE A 94 4.31 -3.01 -12.48
C ILE A 94 5.36 -3.33 -11.44
N ILE A 95 4.93 -3.43 -10.18
CA ILE A 95 5.73 -3.93 -9.06
C ILE A 95 5.26 -5.33 -8.71
N HIS A 96 6.17 -6.29 -8.75
CA HIS A 96 5.88 -7.68 -8.42
C HIS A 96 6.04 -7.96 -6.92
N GLU A 97 5.29 -8.92 -6.42
CA GLU A 97 5.40 -9.32 -5.01
C GLU A 97 6.74 -9.94 -4.68
N MET A 98 7.35 -10.66 -5.63
CA MET A 98 8.64 -11.33 -5.45
C MET A 98 9.51 -11.31 -6.70
N ARG A 99 10.81 -11.16 -6.52
CA ARG A 99 11.86 -11.30 -7.51
C ARG A 99 13.11 -11.90 -6.86
N THR A 100 14.06 -12.38 -7.66
CA THR A 100 15.41 -12.68 -7.14
C THR A 100 16.09 -11.41 -6.63
N LEU A 101 17.16 -11.53 -5.87
CA LEU A 101 17.97 -10.39 -5.42
C LEU A 101 18.51 -9.55 -6.59
N GLN A 102 18.68 -10.15 -7.76
CA GLN A 102 19.13 -9.52 -8.99
C GLN A 102 17.98 -8.92 -9.83
N GLY A 103 16.72 -9.07 -9.37
CA GLY A 103 15.54 -8.61 -10.09
C GLY A 103 15.03 -9.58 -11.15
N GLU A 104 15.60 -10.79 -11.19
CA GLU A 104 15.19 -11.80 -12.16
C GLU A 104 13.82 -12.38 -11.80
N TYR A 105 13.17 -12.86 -12.81
CA TYR A 105 11.87 -13.49 -12.71
C TYR A 105 11.93 -14.83 -11.97
N ILE A 106 10.96 -15.08 -11.13
CA ILE A 106 10.80 -16.36 -10.45
C ILE A 106 9.60 -17.08 -11.10
N ASP A 107 9.87 -18.17 -11.81
CA ASP A 107 8.81 -18.97 -12.44
C ASP A 107 8.07 -19.81 -11.38
N SER A 108 7.19 -19.15 -10.65
CA SER A 108 6.32 -19.75 -9.66
C SER A 108 5.08 -18.89 -9.47
N GLU A 109 4.05 -19.42 -8.82
CA GLU A 109 2.85 -18.65 -8.47
C GLU A 109 3.18 -17.35 -7.76
N GLU A 110 4.07 -17.39 -6.79
CA GLU A 110 4.48 -16.19 -6.04
C GLU A 110 5.23 -15.17 -6.90
N GLY A 111 6.05 -15.66 -7.85
CA GLY A 111 6.81 -14.80 -8.78
C GLY A 111 5.93 -14.11 -9.81
N HIS A 112 4.80 -14.73 -10.20
CA HIS A 112 3.81 -14.16 -11.13
C HIS A 112 2.82 -13.21 -10.45
N ARG A 113 2.81 -13.19 -9.12
CA ARG A 113 1.83 -12.47 -8.33
C ARG A 113 2.05 -10.97 -8.37
N ILE A 114 0.96 -10.24 -8.59
CA ILE A 114 0.87 -8.79 -8.48
C ILE A 114 -0.21 -8.49 -7.44
N ASN A 115 0.15 -7.70 -6.42
CA ASN A 115 -0.77 -7.28 -5.37
C ASN A 115 -1.09 -5.79 -5.53
N PRO A 116 -2.25 -5.44 -6.11
CA PRO A 116 -2.62 -4.04 -6.32
C PRO A 116 -2.62 -3.23 -5.03
N GLY A 117 -3.08 -3.83 -3.91
CA GLY A 117 -3.09 -3.15 -2.61
C GLY A 117 -1.70 -2.75 -2.13
N HIS A 118 -0.72 -3.64 -2.19
CA HIS A 118 0.67 -3.32 -1.85
C HIS A 118 1.26 -2.27 -2.80
N ILE A 119 0.92 -2.34 -4.09
CA ILE A 119 1.40 -1.34 -5.05
C ILE A 119 0.84 0.03 -4.69
N PHE A 120 -0.47 0.17 -4.53
CA PHE A 120 -1.07 1.44 -4.14
C PHE A 120 -0.48 1.97 -2.83
N GLU A 121 -0.37 1.10 -1.81
CA GLU A 121 0.19 1.48 -0.51
C GLU A 121 1.63 1.99 -0.62
N SER A 122 2.50 1.26 -1.30
CA SER A 122 3.90 1.68 -1.46
C SER A 122 4.05 2.93 -2.33
N MET A 123 3.23 3.10 -3.37
CA MET A 123 3.35 4.25 -4.27
C MET A 123 2.95 5.56 -3.58
N TRP A 124 1.91 5.59 -2.76
CA TRP A 124 1.63 6.83 -2.05
C TRP A 124 2.66 7.10 -0.93
N PHE A 125 3.26 6.06 -0.30
CA PHE A 125 4.42 6.25 0.59
C PHE A 125 5.61 6.88 -0.16
N VAL A 126 5.88 6.41 -1.38
CA VAL A 126 6.92 6.97 -2.22
C VAL A 126 6.62 8.43 -2.56
N LEU A 127 5.40 8.75 -2.97
CA LEU A 127 5.00 10.12 -3.29
C LEU A 127 5.24 11.08 -2.12
N GLU A 128 5.03 10.65 -0.88
CA GLU A 128 5.29 11.48 0.30
C GLU A 128 6.78 11.71 0.57
N GLN A 129 7.65 10.79 0.17
CA GLN A 129 9.04 10.78 0.61
C GLN A 129 10.06 11.11 -0.49
N ALA A 130 9.74 10.85 -1.76
CA ALA A 130 10.71 10.86 -2.87
C ALA A 130 11.48 12.20 -2.99
N GLU A 131 10.76 13.33 -2.97
CA GLU A 131 11.39 14.65 -3.08
C GLU A 131 12.29 14.96 -1.88
N ARG A 132 11.80 14.64 -0.67
CA ARG A 132 12.52 14.88 0.58
C ARG A 132 13.84 14.11 0.64
N VAL A 133 13.87 12.88 0.13
CA VAL A 133 15.09 12.06 0.12
C VAL A 133 15.95 12.26 -1.13
N GLY A 134 15.63 13.26 -1.96
CA GLY A 134 16.40 13.60 -3.17
C GLY A 134 16.25 12.59 -4.32
N ARG A 135 15.07 11.96 -4.44
CA ARG A 135 14.76 10.98 -5.50
C ARG A 135 13.45 11.36 -6.23
N PRO A 136 13.35 12.60 -6.79
CA PRO A 136 12.12 13.06 -7.44
C PRO A 136 11.68 12.18 -8.61
N GLU A 137 12.61 11.51 -9.29
CA GLU A 137 12.33 10.56 -10.38
C GLU A 137 11.42 9.41 -9.93
N TYR A 138 11.47 9.03 -8.67
CA TYR A 138 10.58 7.98 -8.13
C TYR A 138 9.16 8.48 -7.90
N ALA A 139 8.95 9.79 -7.72
CA ALA A 139 7.60 10.33 -7.71
C ALA A 139 6.92 10.19 -9.07
N GLU A 140 7.63 10.48 -10.16
CA GLU A 140 7.10 10.29 -11.53
C GLU A 140 6.79 8.81 -11.81
N ARG A 141 7.70 7.91 -11.43
CA ARG A 141 7.47 6.47 -11.57
C ARG A 141 6.30 5.99 -10.73
N ALA A 142 6.13 6.49 -9.50
CA ALA A 142 5.01 6.15 -8.63
C ALA A 142 3.67 6.58 -9.23
N LEU A 143 3.58 7.79 -9.80
CA LEU A 143 2.37 8.26 -10.49
C LEU A 143 2.01 7.37 -11.67
N HIS A 144 2.99 7.01 -12.49
CA HIS A 144 2.80 6.07 -13.59
C HIS A 144 2.33 4.70 -13.10
N THR A 145 2.98 4.15 -12.06
CA THR A 145 2.64 2.86 -11.46
C THR A 145 1.21 2.85 -10.88
N ILE A 146 0.76 3.93 -10.24
CA ILE A 146 -0.62 4.08 -9.74
C ILE A 146 -1.61 3.95 -10.90
N SER A 147 -1.40 4.69 -11.99
CA SER A 147 -2.29 4.68 -13.15
C SER A 147 -2.35 3.29 -13.80
N VAL A 148 -1.20 2.67 -14.08
CA VAL A 148 -1.14 1.32 -14.66
C VAL A 148 -1.79 0.28 -13.75
N THR A 149 -1.56 0.38 -12.44
CA THR A 149 -2.16 -0.55 -11.46
C THR A 149 -3.67 -0.42 -11.44
N TYR A 150 -4.20 0.82 -11.46
CA TYR A 150 -5.65 1.03 -11.52
C TYR A 150 -6.24 0.43 -12.79
N GLN A 151 -5.69 0.73 -13.95
CA GLN A 151 -6.18 0.23 -15.23
C GLN A 151 -6.20 -1.32 -15.29
N ARG A 152 -5.22 -1.99 -14.67
CA ARG A 152 -5.14 -3.45 -14.67
C ARG A 152 -5.99 -4.12 -13.60
N SER A 153 -6.23 -3.45 -12.47
CA SER A 153 -6.89 -4.05 -11.29
C SER A 153 -8.32 -3.60 -11.07
N HIS A 154 -8.77 -2.53 -11.74
CA HIS A 154 -10.16 -2.12 -11.69
C HIS A 154 -11.04 -3.15 -12.43
N ASP A 155 -12.08 -3.63 -11.76
CA ASP A 155 -13.02 -4.58 -12.36
C ASP A 155 -14.07 -3.82 -13.19
N GLU A 156 -13.87 -3.79 -14.50
CA GLU A 156 -14.78 -3.08 -15.44
C GLU A 156 -16.24 -3.58 -15.35
N LYS A 157 -16.44 -4.83 -14.97
CA LYS A 157 -17.78 -5.44 -14.92
C LYS A 157 -18.52 -5.13 -13.63
N PHE A 158 -17.83 -5.15 -12.49
CA PHE A 158 -18.45 -5.07 -11.18
C PHE A 158 -17.96 -3.89 -10.34
N GLY A 159 -16.97 -3.15 -10.81
CA GLY A 159 -16.33 -2.07 -10.08
C GLY A 159 -15.39 -2.55 -8.97
N GLY A 160 -14.73 -1.59 -8.32
CA GLY A 160 -13.76 -1.85 -7.28
C GLY A 160 -12.45 -2.47 -7.78
N ILE A 161 -11.48 -2.61 -6.89
CA ILE A 161 -10.15 -3.16 -7.19
C ILE A 161 -10.14 -4.65 -6.88
N LEU A 162 -9.62 -5.47 -7.80
CA LEU A 162 -9.38 -6.90 -7.62
C LEU A 162 -8.31 -7.13 -6.55
N HIS A 163 -8.43 -8.22 -5.79
CA HIS A 163 -7.51 -8.52 -4.70
C HIS A 163 -6.10 -8.84 -5.21
N MET A 164 -6.01 -9.67 -6.25
CA MET A 164 -4.74 -10.10 -6.84
C MET A 164 -4.84 -10.19 -8.35
N LEU A 165 -3.68 -10.00 -8.99
CA LEU A 165 -3.49 -10.21 -10.42
C LEU A 165 -2.32 -11.15 -10.64
N SER A 166 -2.21 -11.68 -11.86
CA SER A 166 -1.04 -12.39 -12.34
C SER A 166 -0.55 -11.80 -13.65
N ASP A 167 0.77 -11.74 -13.84
CA ASP A 167 1.35 -11.23 -15.07
C ASP A 167 1.35 -12.26 -16.23
N ASN A 168 1.09 -13.54 -15.93
CA ASN A 168 0.99 -14.59 -16.92
C ASN A 168 -0.45 -14.85 -17.43
N GLY A 169 -1.42 -14.02 -17.06
CA GLY A 169 -2.81 -14.10 -17.50
C GLY A 169 -3.60 -15.31 -16.98
N THR A 170 -3.11 -15.96 -15.92
CA THR A 170 -3.71 -17.17 -15.35
C THR A 170 -4.48 -16.91 -14.06
N ASP A 171 -5.12 -15.73 -13.94
CA ASP A 171 -5.86 -15.32 -12.73
C ASP A 171 -6.88 -16.37 -12.27
N GLU A 172 -7.51 -17.08 -13.21
CA GLU A 172 -8.44 -18.16 -12.88
C GLU A 172 -7.78 -19.38 -12.20
N GLN A 173 -6.46 -19.58 -12.38
CA GLN A 173 -5.74 -20.69 -11.75
C GLN A 173 -5.55 -20.44 -10.24
N TYR A 174 -5.58 -19.20 -9.78
CA TYR A 174 -5.37 -18.81 -8.38
C TYR A 174 -6.67 -18.67 -7.60
N LYS A 175 -7.65 -19.55 -7.86
CA LYS A 175 -8.98 -19.53 -7.20
C LYS A 175 -8.89 -19.55 -5.67
N ASP A 176 -7.84 -20.14 -5.12
CA ASP A 176 -7.55 -20.19 -3.69
C ASP A 176 -6.18 -19.56 -3.38
N TRP A 177 -6.02 -18.30 -3.78
CA TRP A 177 -4.77 -17.55 -3.62
C TRP A 177 -4.15 -17.65 -2.21
N ASN A 178 -4.96 -17.70 -1.19
CA ASN A 178 -4.51 -17.94 0.17
C ASN A 178 -5.41 -18.98 0.83
N ALA A 179 -5.03 -20.25 0.68
CA ALA A 179 -5.78 -21.37 1.25
C ALA A 179 -6.02 -21.24 2.76
N ALA A 180 -5.07 -20.64 3.50
CA ALA A 180 -5.21 -20.38 4.92
C ALA A 180 -6.24 -19.29 5.26
N ARG A 181 -6.51 -18.38 4.32
CA ARG A 181 -7.45 -17.27 4.47
C ARG A 181 -8.70 -17.44 3.64
N HIS A 182 -8.74 -18.43 2.77
CA HIS A 182 -9.82 -18.66 1.82
C HIS A 182 -10.19 -17.42 0.97
N LEU A 183 -9.19 -16.58 0.64
CA LEU A 183 -9.37 -15.40 -0.22
C LEU A 183 -9.15 -15.79 -1.68
N LYS A 184 -10.02 -15.31 -2.55
CA LYS A 184 -9.91 -15.50 -3.99
C LYS A 184 -9.30 -14.25 -4.64
N TRP A 185 -8.71 -14.44 -5.82
CA TRP A 185 -8.08 -13.35 -6.57
C TRP A 185 -9.06 -12.22 -6.95
N ASP A 186 -10.32 -12.56 -7.23
CA ASP A 186 -11.36 -11.65 -7.71
C ASP A 186 -12.23 -11.05 -6.60
N GLU A 187 -12.00 -11.42 -5.35
CA GLU A 187 -12.71 -10.81 -4.21
C GLU A 187 -12.27 -9.36 -4.02
N LYS A 188 -13.16 -8.58 -3.40
CA LYS A 188 -12.88 -7.19 -3.05
C LYS A 188 -12.54 -7.14 -1.55
N VAL A 189 -11.31 -6.77 -1.25
CA VAL A 189 -10.79 -6.74 0.13
C VAL A 189 -10.69 -5.29 0.60
N TRP A 190 -11.12 -5.01 1.81
CA TRP A 190 -11.25 -3.66 2.39
C TRP A 190 -9.98 -2.80 2.26
N TRP A 191 -8.82 -3.39 2.60
CA TRP A 191 -7.57 -2.64 2.64
C TRP A 191 -7.04 -2.28 1.25
N THR A 192 -7.22 -3.15 0.27
CA THR A 192 -6.87 -2.88 -1.13
C THR A 192 -7.61 -1.64 -1.65
N GLN A 193 -8.91 -1.54 -1.35
CA GLN A 193 -9.71 -0.37 -1.75
C GLN A 193 -9.24 0.89 -1.01
N ALA A 194 -9.00 0.78 0.30
CA ALA A 194 -8.56 1.90 1.12
C ALA A 194 -7.22 2.49 0.63
N GLU A 195 -6.25 1.64 0.31
CA GLU A 195 -4.94 2.06 -0.21
C GLU A 195 -5.06 2.64 -1.63
N ALA A 196 -5.92 2.05 -2.46
CA ALA A 196 -6.19 2.61 -3.79
C ALA A 196 -6.80 4.01 -3.72
N LEU A 197 -7.74 4.26 -2.80
CA LEU A 197 -8.30 5.61 -2.58
C LEU A 197 -7.21 6.62 -2.18
N CYS A 198 -6.30 6.25 -1.27
CA CYS A 198 -5.17 7.10 -0.90
C CYS A 198 -4.28 7.43 -2.10
N ALA A 199 -3.89 6.41 -2.85
CA ALA A 199 -2.97 6.56 -3.97
C ALA A 199 -3.57 7.42 -5.09
N LEU A 200 -4.81 7.14 -5.49
CA LEU A 200 -5.51 7.86 -6.54
C LEU A 200 -5.73 9.33 -6.18
N LEU A 201 -6.20 9.61 -4.95
CA LEU A 201 -6.41 10.99 -4.52
C LEU A 201 -5.09 11.76 -4.38
N THR A 202 -4.03 11.12 -3.87
CA THR A 202 -2.70 11.73 -3.79
C THR A 202 -2.14 12.02 -5.19
N SER A 203 -2.36 11.11 -6.15
CA SER A 203 -1.99 11.31 -7.54
C SER A 203 -2.74 12.50 -8.15
N ALA A 204 -4.06 12.56 -7.97
CA ALA A 204 -4.90 13.65 -8.46
C ALA A 204 -4.52 15.02 -7.85
N ASP A 205 -4.27 15.08 -6.53
CA ASP A 205 -3.84 16.31 -5.84
C ASP A 205 -2.49 16.83 -6.36
N ARG A 206 -1.55 15.91 -6.66
CA ARG A 206 -0.22 16.28 -7.14
C ARG A 206 -0.17 16.70 -8.60
N THR A 207 -0.97 16.06 -9.43
CA THR A 207 -0.91 16.28 -10.90
C THR A 207 -1.95 17.27 -11.41
N GLY A 208 -3.06 17.45 -10.69
CA GLY A 208 -4.24 18.16 -11.19
C GLY A 208 -4.96 17.39 -12.30
N ASP A 209 -4.61 16.10 -12.53
CA ASP A 209 -5.18 15.31 -13.63
C ASP A 209 -6.64 14.97 -13.35
N SER A 210 -7.51 15.39 -14.26
CA SER A 210 -8.95 15.13 -14.17
C SER A 210 -9.30 13.65 -14.28
N ALA A 211 -8.50 12.84 -14.98
CA ALA A 211 -8.73 11.40 -15.07
C ALA A 211 -8.48 10.73 -13.72
N ALA A 212 -7.39 11.07 -13.02
CA ALA A 212 -7.10 10.56 -11.68
C ALA A 212 -8.20 10.96 -10.66
N TRP A 213 -8.78 12.17 -10.79
CA TRP A 213 -9.92 12.60 -9.98
C TRP A 213 -11.16 11.75 -10.24
N GLU A 214 -11.49 11.45 -11.49
CA GLU A 214 -12.64 10.60 -11.83
C GLU A 214 -12.43 9.14 -11.41
N GLU A 215 -11.22 8.62 -11.50
CA GLU A 215 -10.86 7.29 -10.97
C GLU A 215 -11.06 7.21 -9.45
N PHE A 216 -10.55 8.20 -8.71
CA PHE A 216 -10.77 8.30 -7.26
C PHE A 216 -12.27 8.37 -6.92
N LYS A 217 -13.00 9.26 -7.56
CA LYS A 217 -14.44 9.46 -7.31
C LYS A 217 -15.26 8.21 -7.62
N THR A 218 -14.95 7.55 -8.73
CA THR A 218 -15.60 6.29 -9.12
C THR A 218 -15.38 5.22 -8.06
N LEU A 219 -14.13 5.02 -7.63
CA LEU A 219 -13.81 4.05 -6.59
C LEU A 219 -14.42 4.42 -5.24
N PHE A 220 -14.40 5.70 -4.86
CA PHE A 220 -14.99 6.17 -3.60
C PHE A 220 -16.49 5.92 -3.54
N LEU A 221 -17.23 6.26 -4.60
CA LEU A 221 -18.67 6.03 -4.67
C LEU A 221 -18.99 4.54 -4.62
N TRP A 222 -18.22 3.73 -5.33
CA TRP A 222 -18.36 2.27 -5.28
C TRP A 222 -18.10 1.71 -3.87
N CYS A 223 -17.05 2.15 -3.20
CA CYS A 223 -16.75 1.73 -1.82
C CYS A 223 -17.86 2.15 -0.85
N ARG A 224 -18.39 3.37 -1.00
CA ARG A 224 -19.51 3.84 -0.17
C ARG A 224 -20.76 3.00 -0.33
N GLU A 225 -21.05 2.54 -1.55
CA GLU A 225 -22.21 1.71 -1.85
C GLU A 225 -22.08 0.28 -1.33
N HIS A 226 -20.88 -0.33 -1.47
CA HIS A 226 -20.71 -1.77 -1.27
C HIS A 226 -20.05 -2.15 0.05
N PHE A 227 -19.06 -1.38 0.51
CA PHE A 227 -18.33 -1.69 1.74
C PHE A 227 -18.97 -1.12 2.99
N PHE A 228 -19.54 0.07 2.91
CA PHE A 228 -20.09 0.75 4.09
C PHE A 228 -21.40 0.09 4.55
N ASP A 229 -21.48 -0.26 5.84
CA ASP A 229 -22.71 -0.75 6.44
C ASP A 229 -23.58 0.45 6.89
N PRO A 230 -24.73 0.70 6.24
CA PRO A 230 -25.54 1.87 6.55
C PRO A 230 -26.20 1.81 7.93
N ASP A 231 -26.39 0.62 8.51
CA ASP A 231 -27.10 0.44 9.78
C ASP A 231 -26.16 0.59 10.99
N TYR A 232 -24.93 0.09 10.88
CA TYR A 232 -23.99 0.01 12.00
C TYR A 232 -22.66 0.70 11.74
N GLY A 233 -22.47 1.33 10.59
CA GLY A 233 -21.22 1.94 10.18
C GLY A 233 -20.10 0.92 9.93
N GLU A 234 -18.90 1.41 9.65
CA GLU A 234 -17.71 0.61 9.32
C GLU A 234 -17.85 -0.15 7.98
N TRP A 235 -16.74 -0.60 7.46
CA TRP A 235 -16.67 -1.36 6.22
C TRP A 235 -16.71 -2.87 6.49
N TYR A 236 -17.36 -3.61 5.60
CA TYR A 236 -17.18 -5.07 5.55
C TYR A 236 -15.72 -5.42 5.25
N ALA A 237 -15.29 -6.60 5.70
CA ALA A 237 -13.90 -7.00 5.47
C ALA A 237 -13.65 -7.50 4.04
N VAL A 238 -14.56 -8.33 3.52
CA VAL A 238 -14.44 -8.97 2.20
C VAL A 238 -15.80 -8.98 1.52
N LEU A 239 -15.81 -8.56 0.26
CA LEU A 239 -16.95 -8.70 -0.63
C LEU A 239 -16.67 -9.76 -1.69
N ASN A 240 -17.70 -10.39 -2.20
CA ASN A 240 -17.64 -11.15 -3.44
C ASN A 240 -17.28 -10.22 -4.61
N ARG A 241 -16.92 -10.77 -5.74
CA ARG A 241 -16.58 -9.98 -6.93
C ARG A 241 -17.67 -9.00 -7.34
N ASP A 242 -18.95 -9.38 -7.20
CA ASP A 242 -20.11 -8.57 -7.54
C ASP A 242 -20.44 -7.44 -6.56
N GLY A 243 -19.62 -7.27 -5.51
CA GLY A 243 -19.82 -6.25 -4.48
C GLY A 243 -20.75 -6.67 -3.33
N SER A 244 -21.34 -7.85 -3.36
CA SER A 244 -22.14 -8.36 -2.24
C SER A 244 -21.25 -8.77 -1.05
N PRO A 245 -21.64 -8.50 0.22
CA PRO A 245 -20.87 -8.91 1.38
C PRO A 245 -20.68 -10.44 1.43
N ARG A 246 -19.41 -10.89 1.42
CA ARG A 246 -19.10 -12.31 1.61
C ARG A 246 -19.42 -12.78 3.03
N MET A 247 -19.12 -11.91 4.00
CA MET A 247 -19.46 -12.10 5.40
C MET A 247 -19.86 -10.75 6.00
N LYS A 248 -20.85 -10.76 6.89
CA LYS A 248 -21.27 -9.55 7.60
C LYS A 248 -20.35 -9.16 8.76
N LEU A 249 -19.26 -9.89 8.99
CA LEU A 249 -18.25 -9.57 9.99
C LEU A 249 -17.40 -8.40 9.48
N LYS A 250 -17.19 -7.41 10.34
CA LYS A 250 -16.41 -6.20 10.03
C LYS A 250 -15.02 -6.22 10.65
N GLY A 251 -14.80 -7.02 11.67
CA GLY A 251 -13.51 -7.21 12.34
C GLY A 251 -12.93 -8.59 12.09
N GLY A 252 -11.63 -8.73 12.31
CA GLY A 252 -10.92 -10.01 12.20
C GLY A 252 -9.46 -9.85 12.61
N ILE A 253 -8.72 -10.97 12.65
CA ILE A 253 -7.30 -10.97 13.03
C ILE A 253 -6.47 -9.97 12.20
N GLN A 254 -6.88 -9.70 10.96
CA GLN A 254 -6.14 -8.83 10.03
C GLN A 254 -6.80 -7.48 9.79
N LYS A 255 -8.09 -7.35 10.05
CA LYS A 255 -8.80 -6.08 9.92
C LYS A 255 -8.84 -5.38 11.27
N ALA A 256 -7.84 -4.54 11.49
CA ALA A 256 -7.72 -3.65 12.63
C ALA A 256 -7.86 -2.18 12.18
N ALA A 257 -7.80 -1.24 13.15
CA ALA A 257 -7.88 0.19 12.93
C ALA A 257 -6.59 0.74 12.29
N PHE A 258 -6.22 0.29 11.08
CA PHE A 258 -5.02 0.72 10.36
C PHE A 258 -5.36 1.29 8.98
N HIS A 259 -5.73 0.46 8.00
CA HIS A 259 -5.91 0.92 6.62
C HIS A 259 -7.06 1.92 6.46
N ILE A 260 -8.26 1.60 6.94
CA ILE A 260 -9.45 2.45 6.75
C ILE A 260 -9.31 3.79 7.48
N PRO A 261 -9.01 3.87 8.80
CA PRO A 261 -8.86 5.15 9.47
C PRO A 261 -7.75 6.02 8.87
N ARG A 262 -6.63 5.41 8.48
CA ARG A 262 -5.53 6.10 7.81
C ARG A 262 -5.97 6.66 6.46
N ALA A 263 -6.61 5.84 5.61
CA ALA A 263 -7.09 6.25 4.31
C ALA A 263 -8.11 7.40 4.41
N LEU A 264 -9.10 7.27 5.28
CA LEU A 264 -10.11 8.30 5.47
C LEU A 264 -9.50 9.61 6.00
N TYR A 265 -8.53 9.52 6.92
CA TYR A 265 -7.82 10.69 7.43
C TYR A 265 -7.02 11.38 6.32
N GLN A 266 -6.20 10.65 5.58
CA GLN A 266 -5.39 11.19 4.48
C GLN A 266 -6.27 11.82 3.40
N CYS A 267 -7.29 11.10 2.94
CA CYS A 267 -8.24 11.64 1.96
C CYS A 267 -8.94 12.90 2.48
N SER A 268 -9.36 12.92 3.75
CA SER A 268 -9.97 14.11 4.37
C SER A 268 -9.02 15.30 4.41
N CYS A 269 -7.73 15.10 4.71
CA CYS A 269 -6.72 16.16 4.71
C CYS A 269 -6.55 16.79 3.32
N ILE A 270 -6.51 15.96 2.28
CA ILE A 270 -6.41 16.45 0.90
C ILE A 270 -7.70 17.20 0.49
N LEU A 271 -8.87 16.58 0.67
CA LEU A 271 -10.13 17.16 0.25
C LEU A 271 -10.48 18.48 0.94
N LYS A 272 -10.07 18.67 2.20
CA LYS A 272 -10.27 19.93 2.93
C LYS A 272 -9.58 21.14 2.28
N LYS A 273 -8.47 20.94 1.57
CA LYS A 273 -7.81 22.02 0.81
C LYS A 273 -8.75 22.56 -0.27
N TYR A 274 -9.40 21.68 -1.02
CA TYR A 274 -10.30 22.04 -2.10
C TYR A 274 -11.59 22.68 -1.61
N VAL A 275 -12.16 22.19 -0.49
CA VAL A 275 -13.35 22.81 0.12
C VAL A 275 -13.04 24.24 0.59
N ALA A 276 -11.88 24.47 1.17
CA ALA A 276 -11.47 25.79 1.63
C ALA A 276 -11.25 26.78 0.45
N GLU A 277 -10.77 26.29 -0.69
CA GLU A 277 -10.53 27.10 -1.88
C GLU A 277 -11.82 27.44 -2.65
N THR A 278 -12.83 26.58 -2.61
CA THR A 278 -14.11 26.81 -3.30
C THR A 278 -15.10 27.68 -2.53
N GLY A 279 -14.83 27.99 -1.27
CA GLY A 279 -15.70 28.84 -0.45
C GLY A 279 -17.07 28.23 -0.10
N ASP A 280 -17.33 26.99 -0.48
CA ASP A 280 -18.55 26.24 -0.17
C ASP A 280 -18.44 25.61 1.24
N CYS A 281 -18.44 26.46 2.26
CA CYS A 281 -18.53 26.03 3.66
C CYS A 281 -19.98 26.15 4.19
N ASP A 282 -20.96 25.68 3.44
CA ASP A 282 -22.33 25.40 3.94
C ASP A 282 -22.53 23.89 4.17
N ALA A 283 -21.64 23.31 4.99
CA ALA A 283 -21.90 22.00 5.59
C ALA A 283 -22.44 22.23 7.00
N GLN A 284 -23.66 22.72 7.09
CA GLN A 284 -24.54 22.50 8.23
C GLN A 284 -25.36 21.23 7.94
N THR A 285 -25.06 20.16 8.60
CA THR A 285 -25.88 19.16 9.33
C THR A 285 -25.13 17.85 9.47
#